data_e83d773aeb7b562f76602f9e84d205b8
#
_entry.id   e83d773aeb7b562f76602f9e84d205b8
#
_cell.length_a   1.000
_cell.length_b   1.000
_cell.length_c   1.000
_cell.angle_alpha   90.00
_cell.angle_beta   90.00
_cell.angle_gamma   90.00
#
_symmetry.space_group_name_H-M   'P 1'
#
loop_
_entity.id
_entity.type
_entity.pdbx_description
1 polymer ?
#
loop_
_entity_poly.entity_id
_entity_poly.type
_entity_poly.pdbx_seq_one_letter_code
_entity_poly.pdbx_strand_id
1 'polypeptide(L)'
;MKAILFPKYGSPDVLQLTEVEKPKPKDNQVLVKVHAASANALEWRGFTMPSLLVRLMGGGLLKPKDPKVGVDVAGTVETVGGGVTEFKPGDEVFGVAPGSFAEYVCNGESKFALKPANVSFEAAAAVPVAAFTALQGLRDKGQIQPGQKVLIDGASGGVGTFAVQIAKSYSAEVTAVCSTRNLDMARSIGADHVIDYKREDFTRNDQQYDLILAVNGHHPIQDYRRALSPTGICVVAGGPLSQIFQAILLGPLVSRLGSKKYVFMGIATTPKKDLLVLKELLEAGKLAPVIDKCYPLHETAKAIRYLIEEHARGKIVITVEHSSKT
;
A
#
# COMPACT_ATOMS: atom_id res chain seq x y z
N MET A 1 24.13 -8.86 -9.60
CA MET A 1 23.20 -7.73 -9.52
C MET A 1 23.16 -7.15 -8.12
N LYS A 2 22.87 -5.84 -8.00
CA LYS A 2 22.73 -5.19 -6.70
C LYS A 2 21.31 -5.40 -6.14
N ALA A 3 21.20 -5.65 -4.82
CA ALA A 3 19.93 -5.78 -4.10
C ALA A 3 20.08 -5.30 -2.65
N ILE A 4 18.98 -4.85 -2.06
CA ILE A 4 18.91 -4.54 -0.62
C ILE A 4 18.51 -5.78 0.14
N LEU A 5 19.31 -6.14 1.14
CA LEU A 5 19.06 -7.26 2.05
C LEU A 5 19.02 -6.79 3.51
N PHE A 6 18.27 -7.51 4.37
CA PHE A 6 18.32 -7.36 5.83
C PHE A 6 18.79 -8.67 6.49
N PRO A 7 20.09 -8.87 6.69
CA PRO A 7 20.63 -10.13 7.21
C PRO A 7 20.25 -10.43 8.67
N LYS A 8 19.73 -9.44 9.37
CA LYS A 8 19.25 -9.53 10.77
C LYS A 8 18.08 -8.60 11.00
N TYR A 9 17.27 -8.86 12.00
CA TYR A 9 16.22 -7.96 12.46
C TYR A 9 16.82 -6.73 13.18
N GLY A 10 16.20 -5.56 13.02
CA GLY A 10 16.67 -4.33 13.67
C GLY A 10 16.12 -3.06 13.02
N SER A 11 16.75 -1.92 13.33
CA SER A 11 16.44 -0.61 12.72
C SER A 11 16.72 -0.61 11.21
N PRO A 12 16.32 0.44 10.47
CA PRO A 12 16.65 0.56 9.05
C PRO A 12 18.15 0.44 8.72
N ASP A 13 19.05 0.62 9.70
CA ASP A 13 20.50 0.48 9.54
C ASP A 13 20.95 -0.97 9.24
N VAL A 14 20.09 -1.96 9.44
CA VAL A 14 20.39 -3.35 9.06
C VAL A 14 20.31 -3.59 7.55
N LEU A 15 19.72 -2.66 6.79
CA LEU A 15 19.60 -2.74 5.35
C LEU A 15 20.97 -2.55 4.67
N GLN A 16 21.33 -3.48 3.82
CA GLN A 16 22.62 -3.50 3.13
C GLN A 16 22.44 -3.65 1.63
N LEU A 17 23.10 -2.78 0.87
CA LEU A 17 23.24 -2.97 -0.58
C LEU A 17 24.29 -4.05 -0.82
N THR A 18 23.87 -5.16 -1.42
CA THR A 18 24.70 -6.37 -1.56
C THR A 18 24.67 -6.85 -3.01
N GLU A 19 25.76 -7.38 -3.50
CA GLU A 19 25.80 -8.11 -4.77
C GLU A 19 25.26 -9.52 -4.57
N VAL A 20 24.29 -9.89 -5.41
CA VAL A 20 23.64 -11.20 -5.40
C VAL A 20 23.55 -11.75 -6.82
N GLU A 21 23.34 -13.04 -6.97
CA GLU A 21 23.09 -13.66 -8.27
C GLU A 21 21.81 -13.11 -8.91
N LYS A 22 21.85 -12.83 -10.23
CA LYS A 22 20.66 -12.42 -10.99
C LYS A 22 19.70 -13.61 -11.07
N PRO A 23 18.43 -13.46 -10.67
CA PRO A 23 17.50 -14.57 -10.69
C PRO A 23 17.20 -15.02 -12.12
N LYS A 24 16.91 -16.32 -12.28
CA LYS A 24 16.44 -16.90 -13.55
C LYS A 24 14.95 -17.19 -13.43
N PRO A 25 14.12 -16.79 -14.39
CA PRO A 25 12.69 -17.05 -14.34
C PRO A 25 12.42 -18.56 -14.51
N LYS A 26 11.47 -19.07 -13.70
CA LYS A 26 10.88 -20.40 -13.89
C LYS A 26 9.85 -20.35 -15.03
N ASP A 27 9.29 -21.49 -15.42
CA ASP A 27 8.40 -21.62 -16.59
C ASP A 27 7.28 -20.58 -16.64
N ASN A 28 6.63 -20.27 -15.53
CA ASN A 28 5.53 -19.31 -15.46
C ASN A 28 5.92 -17.95 -14.87
N GLN A 29 7.20 -17.63 -14.84
CA GLN A 29 7.73 -16.41 -14.26
C GLN A 29 8.26 -15.45 -15.31
N VAL A 30 8.19 -14.17 -14.96
CA VAL A 30 8.73 -13.04 -15.70
C VAL A 30 9.91 -12.47 -14.91
N LEU A 31 11.05 -12.29 -15.55
CA LEU A 31 12.18 -11.53 -15.01
C LEU A 31 12.03 -10.07 -15.44
N VAL A 32 11.89 -9.21 -14.46
CA VAL A 32 11.75 -7.76 -14.67
C VAL A 32 13.06 -7.05 -14.31
N LYS A 33 13.56 -6.23 -15.23
CA LYS A 33 14.56 -5.20 -14.97
C LYS A 33 13.85 -4.05 -14.25
N VAL A 34 14.16 -3.84 -13.00
CA VAL A 34 13.47 -2.88 -12.13
C VAL A 34 13.91 -1.46 -12.46
N HIS A 35 12.98 -0.56 -12.72
CA HIS A 35 13.24 0.88 -12.84
C HIS A 35 12.84 1.63 -11.57
N ALA A 36 11.73 1.20 -10.96
CA ALA A 36 11.26 1.75 -9.70
C ALA A 36 10.59 0.68 -8.82
N ALA A 37 10.68 0.88 -7.53
CA ALA A 37 9.99 0.15 -6.48
C ALA A 37 9.38 1.14 -5.49
N SER A 38 8.53 0.72 -4.55
CA SER A 38 8.02 1.64 -3.54
C SER A 38 7.98 1.05 -2.14
N ALA A 39 8.18 1.90 -1.13
CA ALA A 39 8.21 1.48 0.26
C ALA A 39 6.80 1.44 0.87
N ASN A 40 6.53 0.40 1.66
CA ASN A 40 5.28 0.18 2.36
C ASN A 40 5.50 -0.06 3.87
N ALA A 41 4.46 0.23 4.66
CA ALA A 41 4.51 0.05 6.11
C ALA A 41 4.73 -1.43 6.52
N LEU A 42 4.25 -2.38 5.73
CA LEU A 42 4.37 -3.81 6.02
C LEU A 42 5.84 -4.27 5.97
N GLU A 43 6.63 -3.72 5.05
CA GLU A 43 8.03 -4.08 4.85
C GLU A 43 8.88 -3.72 6.06
N TRP A 44 8.84 -2.46 6.50
CA TRP A 44 9.66 -2.05 7.64
C TRP A 44 9.23 -2.72 8.95
N ARG A 45 7.92 -2.97 9.14
CA ARG A 45 7.42 -3.73 10.29
C ARG A 45 7.94 -5.16 10.29
N GLY A 46 8.15 -5.76 9.11
CA GLY A 46 8.68 -7.11 8.95
C GLY A 46 10.12 -7.27 9.46
N PHE A 47 10.97 -6.26 9.35
CA PHE A 47 12.35 -6.37 9.83
C PHE A 47 12.62 -5.58 11.13
N THR A 48 11.85 -4.54 11.47
CA THR A 48 12.08 -3.77 12.71
C THR A 48 11.39 -4.38 13.92
N MET A 49 10.17 -4.90 13.77
CA MET A 49 9.35 -5.39 14.88
C MET A 49 8.64 -6.71 14.55
N PRO A 50 9.34 -7.74 14.06
CA PRO A 50 8.67 -9.01 13.90
C PRO A 50 8.32 -9.54 15.27
N SER A 51 7.01 -9.69 15.59
CA SER A 51 6.58 -10.31 16.82
C SER A 51 7.19 -11.72 16.92
N LEU A 52 7.44 -12.21 18.14
CA LEU A 52 7.94 -13.58 18.35
C LEU A 52 7.07 -14.61 17.59
N LEU A 53 5.78 -14.36 17.51
CA LEU A 53 4.82 -15.17 16.75
C LEU A 53 5.15 -15.21 15.25
N VAL A 54 5.44 -14.06 14.61
CA VAL A 54 5.82 -13.98 13.19
C VAL A 54 7.14 -14.73 12.95
N ARG A 55 8.10 -14.60 13.85
CA ARG A 55 9.37 -15.35 13.78
C ARG A 55 9.16 -16.86 13.88
N LEU A 56 8.29 -17.31 14.77
CA LEU A 56 7.94 -18.73 14.96
C LEU A 56 7.14 -19.29 13.76
N MET A 57 6.22 -18.51 13.19
CA MET A 57 5.38 -18.90 12.05
C MET A 57 6.11 -18.91 10.69
N GLY A 58 7.42 -18.84 10.67
CA GLY A 58 8.19 -19.01 9.43
C GLY A 58 9.16 -17.90 9.08
N GLY A 59 9.16 -16.77 9.82
CA GLY A 59 10.07 -15.64 9.57
C GLY A 59 11.54 -15.92 9.94
N GLY A 60 11.78 -16.99 10.75
CA GLY A 60 13.12 -17.31 11.29
C GLY A 60 13.34 -16.70 12.67
N LEU A 61 13.73 -17.52 13.65
CA LEU A 61 13.76 -17.12 15.06
C LEU A 61 14.87 -16.09 15.35
N LEU A 62 16.07 -16.33 14.87
CA LEU A 62 17.26 -15.52 15.14
C LEU A 62 17.63 -14.60 13.97
N LYS A 63 17.38 -15.05 12.76
CA LYS A 63 17.63 -14.31 11.52
C LYS A 63 16.51 -14.56 10.52
N PRO A 64 16.23 -13.64 9.58
CA PRO A 64 15.23 -13.83 8.56
C PRO A 64 15.58 -15.03 7.66
N LYS A 65 14.58 -15.81 7.27
CA LYS A 65 14.75 -16.90 6.30
C LYS A 65 14.92 -16.37 4.88
N ASP A 66 14.17 -15.32 4.53
CA ASP A 66 14.32 -14.56 3.28
C ASP A 66 14.68 -13.12 3.65
N PRO A 67 15.93 -12.69 3.39
CA PRO A 67 16.39 -11.35 3.75
C PRO A 67 16.04 -10.28 2.72
N LYS A 68 15.26 -10.59 1.69
CA LYS A 68 14.90 -9.65 0.62
C LYS A 68 13.87 -8.64 1.09
N VAL A 69 13.94 -7.42 0.56
CA VAL A 69 13.04 -6.29 0.87
C VAL A 69 12.39 -5.78 -0.41
N GLY A 70 11.20 -5.20 -0.23
CA GLY A 70 10.42 -4.62 -1.33
C GLY A 70 9.40 -5.61 -1.89
N VAL A 71 8.28 -5.05 -2.33
CA VAL A 71 7.17 -5.81 -2.94
C VAL A 71 6.67 -5.12 -4.20
N ASP A 72 6.43 -3.82 -4.14
CA ASP A 72 5.95 -3.03 -5.29
C ASP A 72 7.06 -2.85 -6.32
N VAL A 73 6.74 -2.97 -7.60
CA VAL A 73 7.72 -2.85 -8.69
C VAL A 73 7.10 -2.32 -9.97
N ALA A 74 7.88 -1.55 -10.71
CA ALA A 74 7.67 -1.25 -12.11
C ALA A 74 9.00 -1.34 -12.87
N GLY A 75 8.96 -1.85 -14.09
CA GLY A 75 10.17 -2.05 -14.87
C GLY A 75 9.87 -2.65 -16.25
N THR A 76 10.93 -3.09 -16.91
CA THR A 76 10.85 -3.70 -18.25
C THR A 76 11.11 -5.20 -18.16
N VAL A 77 10.30 -5.99 -18.85
CA VAL A 77 10.51 -7.42 -18.99
C VAL A 77 11.84 -7.68 -19.67
N GLU A 78 12.74 -8.37 -19.00
CA GLU A 78 14.07 -8.77 -19.54
C GLU A 78 13.99 -10.10 -20.25
N THR A 79 13.42 -11.12 -19.59
CA THR A 79 13.19 -12.45 -20.12
C THR A 79 11.96 -13.08 -19.47
N VAL A 80 11.42 -14.10 -20.12
CA VAL A 80 10.25 -14.85 -19.64
C VAL A 80 10.54 -16.34 -19.61
N GLY A 81 9.87 -17.08 -18.73
CA GLY A 81 9.87 -18.54 -18.73
C GLY A 81 9.03 -19.11 -19.87
N GLY A 82 9.26 -20.37 -20.22
CA GLY A 82 8.65 -21.02 -21.39
C GLY A 82 7.13 -21.13 -21.37
N GLY A 83 6.51 -21.07 -20.18
CA GLY A 83 5.05 -21.12 -20.00
C GLY A 83 4.36 -19.75 -19.93
N VAL A 84 5.10 -18.64 -20.01
CA VAL A 84 4.53 -17.28 -19.99
C VAL A 84 3.90 -16.98 -21.34
N THR A 85 2.67 -16.46 -21.29
CA THR A 85 1.87 -16.17 -22.50
C THR A 85 1.46 -14.69 -22.60
N GLU A 86 1.44 -13.96 -21.49
CA GLU A 86 0.91 -12.58 -21.45
C GLU A 86 1.98 -11.50 -21.72
N PHE A 87 3.28 -11.84 -21.58
CA PHE A 87 4.36 -10.87 -21.68
C PHE A 87 5.50 -11.36 -22.55
N LYS A 88 6.25 -10.41 -23.13
CA LYS A 88 7.47 -10.63 -23.91
C LYS A 88 8.57 -9.68 -23.45
N PRO A 89 9.85 -9.99 -23.76
CA PRO A 89 10.95 -9.07 -23.53
C PRO A 89 10.69 -7.69 -24.16
N GLY A 90 10.97 -6.63 -23.39
CA GLY A 90 10.72 -5.24 -23.77
C GLY A 90 9.40 -4.67 -23.28
N ASP A 91 8.43 -5.47 -22.84
CA ASP A 91 7.17 -4.96 -22.27
C ASP A 91 7.43 -4.20 -20.97
N GLU A 92 6.82 -3.02 -20.84
CA GLU A 92 6.81 -2.26 -19.59
C GLU A 92 5.69 -2.76 -18.68
N VAL A 93 6.06 -3.14 -17.46
CA VAL A 93 5.13 -3.78 -16.50
C VAL A 93 5.20 -3.13 -15.14
N PHE A 94 4.11 -3.28 -14.37
CA PHE A 94 4.06 -2.96 -12.95
C PHE A 94 3.30 -4.05 -12.19
N GLY A 95 3.53 -4.15 -10.89
CA GLY A 95 2.88 -5.17 -10.08
C GLY A 95 3.62 -5.43 -8.78
N VAL A 96 3.62 -6.70 -8.36
CA VAL A 96 4.23 -7.11 -7.09
C VAL A 96 5.24 -8.25 -7.29
N ALA A 97 6.40 -8.09 -6.68
CA ALA A 97 7.42 -9.13 -6.65
C ALA A 97 8.27 -9.02 -5.38
N PRO A 98 8.30 -10.05 -4.52
CA PRO A 98 9.14 -10.05 -3.33
C PRO A 98 10.61 -9.82 -3.66
N GLY A 99 11.26 -8.89 -2.96
CA GLY A 99 12.65 -8.52 -3.20
C GLY A 99 12.83 -7.46 -4.28
N SER A 100 11.82 -6.60 -4.51
CA SER A 100 11.84 -5.56 -5.55
C SER A 100 12.85 -4.43 -5.31
N PHE A 101 13.46 -4.31 -4.12
CA PHE A 101 14.56 -3.38 -3.91
C PHE A 101 15.87 -3.96 -4.45
N ALA A 102 15.89 -4.19 -5.74
CA ALA A 102 16.98 -4.82 -6.48
C ALA A 102 16.97 -4.40 -7.95
N GLU A 103 18.08 -4.64 -8.67
CA GLU A 103 18.16 -4.36 -10.11
C GLU A 103 17.25 -5.26 -10.95
N TYR A 104 16.97 -6.49 -10.49
CA TYR A 104 16.12 -7.46 -11.18
C TYR A 104 15.30 -8.26 -10.17
N VAL A 105 14.07 -8.61 -10.55
CA VAL A 105 13.19 -9.45 -9.74
C VAL A 105 12.38 -10.41 -10.61
N CYS A 106 12.06 -11.59 -10.09
CA CYS A 106 11.19 -12.58 -10.73
C CYS A 106 9.89 -12.76 -9.95
N ASN A 107 8.77 -12.85 -10.69
CA ASN A 107 7.52 -13.37 -10.13
C ASN A 107 6.65 -14.00 -11.23
N GLY A 108 5.58 -14.71 -10.84
CA GLY A 108 4.62 -15.26 -11.79
C GLY A 108 3.93 -14.17 -12.64
N GLU A 109 3.63 -14.47 -13.90
CA GLU A 109 2.98 -13.51 -14.82
C GLU A 109 1.67 -12.92 -14.28
N SER A 110 0.92 -13.69 -13.49
CA SER A 110 -0.31 -13.22 -12.84
C SER A 110 -0.11 -12.09 -11.81
N LYS A 111 1.14 -11.75 -11.48
CA LYS A 111 1.49 -10.69 -10.53
C LYS A 111 1.84 -9.36 -11.17
N PHE A 112 1.82 -9.31 -12.51
CA PHE A 112 2.12 -8.12 -13.29
C PHE A 112 0.96 -7.74 -14.21
N ALA A 113 0.93 -6.47 -14.61
CA ALA A 113 0.13 -5.93 -15.69
C ALA A 113 1.01 -5.01 -16.54
N LEU A 114 0.62 -4.79 -17.81
CA LEU A 114 1.27 -3.79 -18.65
C LEU A 114 1.12 -2.41 -18.00
N LYS A 115 2.22 -1.68 -17.88
CA LYS A 115 2.23 -0.33 -17.37
C LYS A 115 1.47 0.59 -18.34
N PRO A 116 0.54 1.43 -17.86
CA PRO A 116 -0.09 2.43 -18.70
C PRO A 116 0.94 3.38 -19.33
N ALA A 117 0.74 3.72 -20.60
CA ALA A 117 1.67 4.61 -21.33
C ALA A 117 1.74 6.03 -20.76
N ASN A 118 0.65 6.49 -20.14
CA ASN A 118 0.53 7.81 -19.53
C ASN A 118 1.11 7.89 -18.10
N VAL A 119 1.76 6.83 -17.61
CA VAL A 119 2.27 6.75 -16.23
C VAL A 119 3.77 6.45 -16.25
N SER A 120 4.56 7.17 -15.45
CA SER A 120 5.99 6.89 -15.28
C SER A 120 6.23 5.58 -14.49
N PHE A 121 7.44 5.05 -14.51
CA PHE A 121 7.79 3.87 -13.69
C PHE A 121 7.66 4.14 -12.19
N GLU A 122 8.04 5.34 -11.74
CA GLU A 122 7.92 5.75 -10.34
C GLU A 122 6.45 5.79 -9.91
N ALA A 123 5.60 6.38 -10.74
CA ALA A 123 4.17 6.43 -10.48
C ALA A 123 3.55 5.02 -10.49
N ALA A 124 3.89 4.19 -11.47
CA ALA A 124 3.39 2.83 -11.56
C ALA A 124 3.83 1.96 -10.36
N ALA A 125 5.10 2.08 -9.93
CA ALA A 125 5.61 1.38 -8.75
C ALA A 125 4.96 1.82 -7.44
N ALA A 126 4.46 3.06 -7.36
CA ALA A 126 3.79 3.56 -6.16
C ALA A 126 2.41 2.94 -5.91
N VAL A 127 1.81 2.28 -6.91
CA VAL A 127 0.40 1.85 -6.88
C VAL A 127 0.14 0.55 -6.11
N PRO A 128 0.80 -0.60 -6.38
CA PRO A 128 0.20 -1.91 -6.13
C PRO A 128 -0.29 -2.13 -4.70
N VAL A 129 0.58 -2.28 -3.72
CA VAL A 129 0.19 -2.66 -2.35
C VAL A 129 -0.75 -1.63 -1.71
N ALA A 130 -0.48 -0.35 -1.87
CA ALA A 130 -1.26 0.71 -1.26
C ALA A 130 -2.66 0.82 -1.90
N ALA A 131 -2.74 0.76 -3.23
CA ALA A 131 -4.02 0.84 -3.93
C ALA A 131 -4.84 -0.46 -3.81
N PHE A 132 -4.22 -1.66 -3.75
CA PHE A 132 -4.91 -2.90 -3.39
C PHE A 132 -5.57 -2.77 -2.01
N THR A 133 -4.83 -2.23 -1.04
CA THR A 133 -5.36 -2.03 0.33
C THR A 133 -6.56 -1.09 0.31
N ALA A 134 -6.46 0.02 -0.39
CA ALA A 134 -7.57 0.98 -0.52
C ALA A 134 -8.76 0.36 -1.25
N LEU A 135 -8.55 -0.28 -2.41
CA LEU A 135 -9.60 -0.87 -3.23
C LEU A 135 -10.37 -1.96 -2.47
N GLN A 136 -9.65 -2.93 -1.89
CA GLN A 136 -10.26 -4.04 -1.17
C GLN A 136 -10.90 -3.58 0.15
N GLY A 137 -10.31 -2.57 0.80
CA GLY A 137 -10.90 -1.94 1.99
C GLY A 137 -12.25 -1.29 1.69
N LEU A 138 -12.33 -0.53 0.61
CA LEU A 138 -13.58 0.15 0.21
C LEU A 138 -14.58 -0.80 -0.44
N ARG A 139 -14.16 -1.59 -1.46
CA ARG A 139 -15.03 -2.44 -2.26
C ARG A 139 -15.45 -3.70 -1.52
N ASP A 140 -14.49 -4.50 -1.03
CA ASP A 140 -14.77 -5.86 -0.56
C ASP A 140 -15.22 -5.88 0.90
N LYS A 141 -14.60 -5.04 1.74
CA LYS A 141 -14.93 -4.97 3.17
C LYS A 141 -15.95 -3.88 3.49
N GLY A 142 -15.79 -2.73 2.87
CA GLY A 142 -16.66 -1.57 3.05
C GLY A 142 -17.93 -1.60 2.22
N GLN A 143 -17.96 -2.41 1.13
CA GLN A 143 -19.10 -2.54 0.22
C GLN A 143 -19.61 -1.18 -0.29
N ILE A 144 -18.66 -0.29 -0.62
CA ILE A 144 -18.94 1.08 -1.06
C ILE A 144 -20.00 1.15 -2.17
N GLN A 145 -20.93 2.10 -2.03
CA GLN A 145 -21.98 2.37 -3.00
C GLN A 145 -21.96 3.83 -3.46
N PRO A 146 -22.43 4.15 -4.68
CA PRO A 146 -22.58 5.53 -5.13
C PRO A 146 -23.44 6.37 -4.18
N GLY A 147 -23.05 7.63 -3.99
CA GLY A 147 -23.76 8.58 -3.13
C GLY A 147 -23.54 8.41 -1.63
N GLN A 148 -22.80 7.39 -1.19
CA GLN A 148 -22.49 7.23 0.24
C GLN A 148 -21.53 8.30 0.75
N LYS A 149 -21.69 8.67 2.02
CA LYS A 149 -20.73 9.50 2.76
C LYS A 149 -19.60 8.61 3.30
N VAL A 150 -18.41 8.83 2.75
CA VAL A 150 -17.21 8.04 3.06
C VAL A 150 -16.19 8.89 3.79
N LEU A 151 -15.75 8.45 4.95
CA LEU A 151 -14.64 9.07 5.68
C LEU A 151 -13.36 8.23 5.53
N ILE A 152 -12.27 8.89 5.14
CA ILE A 152 -10.94 8.29 5.08
C ILE A 152 -10.08 8.86 6.21
N ASP A 153 -9.86 8.06 7.27
CA ASP A 153 -9.01 8.44 8.39
C ASP A 153 -7.55 8.09 8.12
N GLY A 154 -6.70 9.10 8.02
CA GLY A 154 -5.32 8.99 7.53
C GLY A 154 -5.20 9.19 6.01
N ALA A 155 -6.00 10.09 5.46
CA ALA A 155 -6.14 10.35 4.03
C ALA A 155 -4.86 10.82 3.33
N SER A 156 -3.87 11.35 4.06
CA SER A 156 -2.61 11.84 3.48
C SER A 156 -1.50 10.81 3.35
N GLY A 157 -1.69 9.60 3.87
CA GLY A 157 -0.72 8.51 3.76
C GLY A 157 -0.79 7.74 2.45
N GLY A 158 0.13 6.80 2.25
CA GLY A 158 0.20 6.02 1.01
C GLY A 158 -1.11 5.34 0.61
N VAL A 159 -1.78 4.65 1.53
CA VAL A 159 -3.09 4.01 1.27
C VAL A 159 -4.19 5.06 1.20
N GLY A 160 -4.15 6.08 2.08
CA GLY A 160 -5.20 7.10 2.20
C GLY A 160 -5.38 7.92 0.93
N THR A 161 -4.29 8.31 0.26
CA THR A 161 -4.36 9.08 -1.00
C THR A 161 -5.02 8.29 -2.13
N PHE A 162 -4.81 6.98 -2.20
CA PHE A 162 -5.54 6.11 -3.12
C PHE A 162 -6.99 5.91 -2.69
N ALA A 163 -7.25 5.78 -1.39
CA ALA A 163 -8.60 5.57 -0.89
C ALA A 163 -9.53 6.74 -1.21
N VAL A 164 -9.06 7.99 -1.09
CA VAL A 164 -9.82 9.18 -1.51
C VAL A 164 -10.20 9.08 -2.98
N GLN A 165 -9.25 8.86 -3.87
CA GLN A 165 -9.46 8.81 -5.31
C GLN A 165 -10.34 7.62 -5.74
N ILE A 166 -10.12 6.44 -5.14
CA ILE A 166 -10.93 5.26 -5.41
C ILE A 166 -12.37 5.49 -4.93
N ALA A 167 -12.60 6.05 -3.74
CA ALA A 167 -13.94 6.36 -3.27
C ALA A 167 -14.66 7.36 -4.22
N LYS A 168 -13.93 8.38 -4.72
CA LYS A 168 -14.46 9.29 -5.74
C LYS A 168 -14.81 8.58 -7.05
N SER A 169 -14.03 7.58 -7.48
CA SER A 169 -14.35 6.79 -8.67
C SER A 169 -15.65 5.98 -8.53
N TYR A 170 -16.08 5.70 -7.31
CA TYR A 170 -17.38 5.11 -6.96
C TYR A 170 -18.51 6.16 -6.78
N SER A 171 -18.26 7.42 -7.09
CA SER A 171 -19.24 8.53 -6.91
C SER A 171 -19.66 8.73 -5.46
N ALA A 172 -18.77 8.48 -4.50
CA ALA A 172 -19.02 8.77 -3.09
C ALA A 172 -18.75 10.26 -2.75
N GLU A 173 -19.40 10.74 -1.69
CA GLU A 173 -19.06 12.00 -1.01
C GLU A 173 -17.93 11.70 0.00
N VAL A 174 -16.73 12.25 -0.25
CA VAL A 174 -15.53 11.87 0.49
C VAL A 174 -15.09 12.94 1.47
N THR A 175 -15.02 12.56 2.74
CA THR A 175 -14.39 13.36 3.80
C THR A 175 -13.00 12.80 4.13
N ALA A 176 -11.97 13.60 3.93
CA ALA A 176 -10.58 13.24 4.20
C ALA A 176 -10.10 13.80 5.54
N VAL A 177 -9.64 12.92 6.46
CA VAL A 177 -9.05 13.33 7.74
C VAL A 177 -7.52 13.30 7.62
N CYS A 178 -6.87 14.44 7.83
CA CYS A 178 -5.42 14.58 7.75
C CYS A 178 -4.92 15.76 8.60
N SER A 179 -3.61 15.99 8.63
CA SER A 179 -3.05 17.16 9.33
C SER A 179 -3.14 18.43 8.50
N THR A 180 -3.06 19.60 9.17
CA THR A 180 -3.14 20.95 8.57
C THR A 180 -2.33 21.07 7.26
N ARG A 181 -1.09 20.57 7.25
CA ARG A 181 -0.17 20.67 6.08
C ARG A 181 -0.63 19.89 4.85
N ASN A 182 -1.62 19.00 4.99
CA ASN A 182 -2.05 18.07 3.95
C ASN A 182 -3.47 18.36 3.42
N LEU A 183 -4.14 19.40 3.92
CA LEU A 183 -5.53 19.72 3.56
C LEU A 183 -5.67 20.02 2.06
N ASP A 184 -4.77 20.83 1.49
CA ASP A 184 -4.82 21.20 0.08
C ASP A 184 -4.53 20.01 -0.84
N MET A 185 -3.58 19.16 -0.45
CA MET A 185 -3.33 17.91 -1.18
C MET A 185 -4.56 16.99 -1.15
N ALA A 186 -5.23 16.86 0.01
CA ALA A 186 -6.44 16.03 0.10
C ALA A 186 -7.58 16.57 -0.80
N ARG A 187 -7.75 17.89 -0.90
CA ARG A 187 -8.69 18.52 -1.85
C ARG A 187 -8.28 18.26 -3.29
N SER A 188 -7.00 18.42 -3.62
CA SER A 188 -6.50 18.27 -4.99
C SER A 188 -6.67 16.85 -5.55
N ILE A 189 -6.71 15.82 -4.68
CA ILE A 189 -6.96 14.42 -5.07
C ILE A 189 -8.44 14.04 -5.01
N GLY A 190 -9.34 15.02 -4.81
CA GLY A 190 -10.78 14.85 -4.97
C GLY A 190 -11.61 14.74 -3.69
N ALA A 191 -11.07 14.99 -2.50
CA ALA A 191 -11.89 15.03 -1.28
C ALA A 191 -12.89 16.21 -1.34
N ASP A 192 -14.17 15.94 -1.10
CA ASP A 192 -15.22 16.95 -1.04
C ASP A 192 -15.12 17.77 0.26
N HIS A 193 -14.78 17.09 1.35
CA HIS A 193 -14.58 17.69 2.66
C HIS A 193 -13.23 17.28 3.24
N VAL A 194 -12.63 18.15 4.02
CA VAL A 194 -11.38 17.90 4.72
C VAL A 194 -11.49 18.27 6.18
N ILE A 195 -11.02 17.40 7.07
CA ILE A 195 -10.98 17.61 8.51
C ILE A 195 -9.53 17.61 8.97
N ASP A 196 -9.13 18.71 9.64
CA ASP A 196 -7.84 18.80 10.30
C ASP A 196 -7.93 18.19 11.69
N TYR A 197 -7.42 16.98 11.88
CA TYR A 197 -7.46 16.28 13.16
C TYR A 197 -6.73 17.00 14.31
N LYS A 198 -5.93 18.04 14.00
CA LYS A 198 -5.32 18.89 15.02
C LYS A 198 -6.27 19.94 15.58
N ARG A 199 -7.37 20.21 14.91
CA ARG A 199 -8.33 21.26 15.24
C ARG A 199 -9.73 20.72 15.53
N GLU A 200 -10.09 19.59 14.91
CA GLU A 200 -11.43 19.03 14.98
C GLU A 200 -11.37 17.51 15.13
N ASP A 201 -12.19 16.97 16.03
CA ASP A 201 -12.40 15.53 16.19
C ASP A 201 -13.68 15.13 15.44
N PHE A 202 -13.53 14.44 14.31
CA PHE A 202 -14.65 13.99 13.49
C PHE A 202 -15.63 13.06 14.22
N THR A 203 -15.22 12.45 15.33
CA THR A 203 -16.10 11.57 16.13
C THR A 203 -17.05 12.35 17.04
N ARG A 204 -16.91 13.70 17.09
CA ARG A 204 -17.66 14.60 17.97
C ARG A 204 -18.38 15.75 17.25
N ASN A 205 -18.39 15.74 15.91
CA ASN A 205 -18.96 16.82 15.10
C ASN A 205 -20.37 16.52 14.57
N ASP A 206 -21.08 15.54 15.17
CA ASP A 206 -22.44 15.10 14.80
C ASP A 206 -22.63 14.66 13.34
N GLN A 207 -21.56 14.59 12.55
CA GLN A 207 -21.61 14.02 11.21
C GLN A 207 -21.62 12.48 11.28
N GLN A 208 -22.36 11.86 10.37
CA GLN A 208 -22.42 10.42 10.27
C GLN A 208 -21.98 9.96 8.88
N TYR A 209 -21.25 8.85 8.84
CA TYR A 209 -20.66 8.28 7.64
C TYR A 209 -21.19 6.87 7.40
N ASP A 210 -21.47 6.55 6.13
CA ASP A 210 -21.91 5.20 5.74
C ASP A 210 -20.74 4.22 5.71
N LEU A 211 -19.56 4.74 5.39
CA LEU A 211 -18.32 3.98 5.39
C LEU A 211 -17.19 4.81 5.98
N ILE A 212 -16.47 4.22 6.94
CA ILE A 212 -15.21 4.76 7.45
C ILE A 212 -14.10 3.79 7.07
N LEU A 213 -13.07 4.24 6.35
CA LEU A 213 -11.83 3.52 6.16
C LEU A 213 -10.75 4.11 7.05
N ALA A 214 -10.45 3.42 8.16
CA ALA A 214 -9.41 3.80 9.10
C ALA A 214 -8.05 3.20 8.67
N VAL A 215 -7.25 4.00 7.97
CA VAL A 215 -5.94 3.60 7.43
C VAL A 215 -4.84 3.76 8.48
N ASN A 216 -4.91 4.84 9.25
CA ASN A 216 -3.98 5.13 10.34
C ASN A 216 -4.70 5.77 11.52
N GLY A 217 -5.88 5.26 11.83
CA GLY A 217 -6.71 5.80 12.88
C GLY A 217 -6.18 5.51 14.29
N HIS A 218 -6.55 6.40 15.22
CA HIS A 218 -6.15 6.30 16.62
C HIS A 218 -7.35 6.31 17.57
N HIS A 219 -8.57 6.30 17.03
CA HIS A 219 -9.78 6.36 17.85
C HIS A 219 -10.20 4.99 18.39
N PRO A 220 -10.77 4.92 19.60
CA PRO A 220 -11.41 3.72 20.11
C PRO A 220 -12.61 3.30 19.24
N ILE A 221 -12.94 2.01 19.26
CA ILE A 221 -14.05 1.44 18.49
C ILE A 221 -15.40 2.16 18.75
N GLN A 222 -15.62 2.65 19.98
CA GLN A 222 -16.85 3.36 20.37
C GLN A 222 -16.98 4.70 19.65
N ASP A 223 -15.87 5.41 19.43
CA ASP A 223 -15.86 6.69 18.76
C ASP A 223 -16.14 6.52 17.27
N TYR A 224 -15.52 5.53 16.60
CA TYR A 224 -15.89 5.17 15.23
C TYR A 224 -17.37 4.78 15.11
N ARG A 225 -17.90 4.02 16.09
CA ARG A 225 -19.34 3.67 16.12
C ARG A 225 -20.26 4.88 16.23
N ARG A 226 -19.86 5.92 16.95
CA ARG A 226 -20.62 7.18 17.07
C ARG A 226 -20.69 7.88 15.72
N ALA A 227 -19.56 7.95 14.99
CA ALA A 227 -19.47 8.59 13.68
C ALA A 227 -20.11 7.79 12.55
N LEU A 228 -20.50 6.52 12.74
CA LEU A 228 -21.18 5.74 11.72
C LEU A 228 -22.67 6.04 11.65
N SER A 229 -23.25 6.05 10.45
CA SER A 229 -24.68 6.00 10.19
C SER A 229 -25.30 4.72 10.78
N PRO A 230 -26.64 4.61 10.89
CA PRO A 230 -27.28 3.43 11.54
C PRO A 230 -26.86 2.07 10.98
N THR A 231 -26.53 1.98 9.70
CA THR A 231 -26.09 0.74 9.01
C THR A 231 -24.64 0.83 8.52
N GLY A 232 -23.88 1.82 8.99
CA GLY A 232 -22.53 2.13 8.52
C GLY A 232 -21.50 1.05 8.86
N ILE A 233 -20.44 1.02 8.06
CA ILE A 233 -19.32 0.08 8.18
C ILE A 233 -18.04 0.84 8.49
N CYS A 234 -17.30 0.44 9.52
CA CYS A 234 -15.93 0.88 9.75
C CYS A 234 -14.97 -0.25 9.37
N VAL A 235 -14.07 0.02 8.43
CA VAL A 235 -13.01 -0.90 7.99
C VAL A 235 -11.67 -0.40 8.53
N VAL A 236 -11.02 -1.21 9.36
CA VAL A 236 -9.68 -0.92 9.90
C VAL A 236 -8.64 -1.57 8.99
N ALA A 237 -7.89 -0.74 8.26
CA ALA A 237 -6.86 -1.17 7.33
C ALA A 237 -5.43 -0.98 7.87
N GLY A 238 -5.26 -0.26 8.98
CA GLY A 238 -3.98 0.01 9.61
C GLY A 238 -4.12 0.75 10.91
N GLY A 239 -3.00 1.25 11.45
CA GLY A 239 -2.95 1.97 12.71
C GLY A 239 -2.08 1.27 13.76
N PRO A 240 -2.14 1.71 15.04
CA PRO A 240 -1.43 1.06 16.13
C PRO A 240 -1.92 -0.37 16.37
N LEU A 241 -1.06 -1.21 16.93
CA LEU A 241 -1.39 -2.61 17.22
C LEU A 241 -2.63 -2.75 18.10
N SER A 242 -2.83 -1.83 19.06
CA SER A 242 -4.01 -1.79 19.92
C SER A 242 -5.32 -1.69 19.13
N GLN A 243 -5.36 -0.87 18.08
CA GLN A 243 -6.52 -0.74 17.20
C GLN A 243 -6.74 -1.99 16.36
N ILE A 244 -5.68 -2.58 15.83
CA ILE A 244 -5.76 -3.84 15.09
C ILE A 244 -6.30 -4.95 15.99
N PHE A 245 -5.80 -5.07 17.22
CA PHE A 245 -6.32 -6.04 18.21
C PHE A 245 -7.79 -5.79 18.55
N GLN A 246 -8.19 -4.53 18.77
CA GLN A 246 -9.60 -4.21 18.96
C GLN A 246 -10.47 -4.63 17.79
N ALA A 247 -10.01 -4.39 16.56
CA ALA A 247 -10.76 -4.77 15.37
C ALA A 247 -10.90 -6.29 15.23
N ILE A 248 -9.86 -7.06 15.53
CA ILE A 248 -9.88 -8.52 15.45
C ILE A 248 -10.73 -9.14 16.55
N LEU A 249 -10.57 -8.70 17.80
CA LEU A 249 -11.22 -9.32 18.96
C LEU A 249 -12.64 -8.82 19.19
N LEU A 250 -12.85 -7.49 19.14
CA LEU A 250 -14.12 -6.88 19.46
C LEU A 250 -14.99 -6.61 18.23
N GLY A 251 -14.39 -6.48 17.05
CA GLY A 251 -15.10 -6.21 15.80
C GLY A 251 -16.26 -7.18 15.53
N PRO A 252 -16.06 -8.51 15.57
CA PRO A 252 -17.12 -9.47 15.36
C PRO A 252 -18.25 -9.37 16.39
N LEU A 253 -17.92 -9.14 17.68
CA LEU A 253 -18.89 -8.99 18.74
C LEU A 253 -19.72 -7.72 18.56
N VAL A 254 -19.07 -6.59 18.33
CA VAL A 254 -19.71 -5.30 18.08
C VAL A 254 -20.61 -5.34 16.85
N SER A 255 -20.18 -6.04 15.79
CA SER A 255 -20.96 -6.20 14.57
C SER A 255 -22.19 -7.11 14.73
N ARG A 256 -22.21 -7.99 15.74
CA ARG A 256 -23.36 -8.86 16.06
C ARG A 256 -24.40 -8.15 16.96
N LEU A 257 -23.98 -7.18 17.75
CA LEU A 257 -24.82 -6.48 18.72
C LEU A 257 -25.65 -5.32 18.13
N GLY A 258 -25.57 -5.11 16.80
CA GLY A 258 -26.31 -4.04 16.15
C GLY A 258 -26.14 -4.04 14.63
N SER A 259 -26.69 -3.02 13.97
CA SER A 259 -26.64 -2.85 12.52
C SER A 259 -25.31 -2.26 12.02
N LYS A 260 -24.56 -1.55 12.87
CA LYS A 260 -23.24 -0.99 12.53
C LYS A 260 -22.18 -2.08 12.53
N LYS A 261 -21.33 -2.10 11.50
CA LYS A 261 -20.26 -3.12 11.37
C LYS A 261 -18.89 -2.52 11.67
N TYR A 262 -18.03 -3.33 12.28
CA TYR A 262 -16.63 -2.98 12.52
C TYR A 262 -15.75 -4.15 12.07
N VAL A 263 -14.97 -3.94 11.01
CA VAL A 263 -14.31 -5.02 10.26
C VAL A 263 -12.80 -4.76 10.19
N PHE A 264 -11.99 -5.76 10.55
CA PHE A 264 -10.57 -5.73 10.24
C PHE A 264 -10.36 -6.15 8.79
N MET A 265 -9.61 -5.34 8.03
CA MET A 265 -9.36 -5.61 6.63
C MET A 265 -8.50 -6.88 6.41
N GLY A 266 -7.54 -7.14 7.32
CA GLY A 266 -6.48 -8.12 7.11
C GLY A 266 -5.38 -7.58 6.19
N ILE A 267 -4.64 -8.51 5.57
CA ILE A 267 -3.61 -8.19 4.59
C ILE A 267 -4.25 -8.23 3.20
N ALA A 268 -4.03 -7.18 2.42
CA ALA A 268 -4.51 -7.12 1.05
C ALA A 268 -3.92 -8.26 0.21
N THR A 269 -4.75 -8.88 -0.59
CA THR A 269 -4.31 -9.88 -1.59
C THR A 269 -3.92 -9.18 -2.89
N THR A 270 -3.20 -9.89 -3.77
CA THR A 270 -2.69 -9.31 -5.02
C THR A 270 -3.21 -10.08 -6.24
N PRO A 271 -4.54 -10.17 -6.44
CA PRO A 271 -5.10 -10.85 -7.59
C PRO A 271 -4.95 -10.02 -8.87
N LYS A 272 -4.71 -10.67 -9.99
CA LYS A 272 -4.57 -10.03 -11.31
C LYS A 272 -5.74 -9.11 -11.65
N LYS A 273 -6.98 -9.56 -11.37
CA LYS A 273 -8.19 -8.78 -11.63
C LYS A 273 -8.19 -7.40 -10.97
N ASP A 274 -7.70 -7.31 -9.74
CA ASP A 274 -7.64 -6.02 -9.03
C ASP A 274 -6.53 -5.13 -9.59
N LEU A 275 -5.40 -5.72 -10.01
CA LEU A 275 -4.34 -4.98 -10.69
C LEU A 275 -4.82 -4.38 -12.02
N LEU A 276 -5.67 -5.12 -12.77
CA LEU A 276 -6.27 -4.62 -13.99
C LEU A 276 -7.27 -3.48 -13.73
N VAL A 277 -8.09 -3.55 -12.68
CA VAL A 277 -8.95 -2.43 -12.26
C VAL A 277 -8.12 -1.19 -11.94
N LEU A 278 -7.02 -1.34 -11.20
CA LEU A 278 -6.13 -0.21 -10.89
C LEU A 278 -5.47 0.36 -12.15
N LYS A 279 -5.08 -0.52 -13.09
CA LYS A 279 -4.57 -0.10 -14.41
C LYS A 279 -5.58 0.74 -15.16
N GLU A 280 -6.84 0.31 -15.26
CA GLU A 280 -7.92 1.05 -15.92
C GLU A 280 -8.15 2.43 -15.27
N LEU A 281 -8.11 2.53 -13.94
CA LEU A 281 -8.23 3.80 -13.23
C LEU A 281 -7.06 4.74 -13.52
N LEU A 282 -5.83 4.22 -13.64
CA LEU A 282 -4.64 4.98 -14.03
C LEU A 282 -4.75 5.49 -15.47
N GLU A 283 -5.15 4.63 -16.41
CA GLU A 283 -5.36 4.97 -17.83
C GLU A 283 -6.42 6.05 -18.00
N ALA A 284 -7.49 5.96 -17.23
CA ALA A 284 -8.57 6.94 -17.23
C ALA A 284 -8.25 8.26 -16.50
N GLY A 285 -7.06 8.38 -15.89
CA GLY A 285 -6.69 9.55 -15.08
C GLY A 285 -7.50 9.70 -13.79
N LYS A 286 -8.25 8.67 -13.38
CA LYS A 286 -9.04 8.64 -12.14
C LYS A 286 -8.23 8.26 -10.91
N LEU A 287 -7.01 7.79 -11.12
CA LEU A 287 -6.04 7.42 -10.09
C LEU A 287 -4.68 8.01 -10.45
N ALA A 288 -4.15 8.88 -9.59
CA ALA A 288 -2.83 9.48 -9.72
C ALA A 288 -2.05 9.29 -8.41
N PRO A 289 -0.92 8.58 -8.41
CA PRO A 289 -0.13 8.39 -7.20
C PRO A 289 0.44 9.71 -6.68
N VAL A 290 0.26 9.96 -5.38
CA VAL A 290 0.94 11.06 -4.68
C VAL A 290 2.29 10.55 -4.21
N ILE A 291 3.37 11.02 -4.83
CA ILE A 291 4.75 10.67 -4.46
C ILE A 291 5.34 11.81 -3.65
N ASP A 292 5.76 11.51 -2.43
CA ASP A 292 6.40 12.49 -1.55
C ASP A 292 7.87 12.68 -1.90
N LYS A 293 8.61 11.56 -1.97
CA LYS A 293 10.04 11.57 -2.32
C LYS A 293 10.47 10.33 -3.09
N CYS A 294 11.49 10.50 -3.91
CA CYS A 294 12.23 9.42 -4.55
C CYS A 294 13.64 9.30 -3.94
N TYR A 295 14.11 8.09 -3.75
CA TYR A 295 15.45 7.78 -3.27
C TYR A 295 16.11 6.75 -4.19
N PRO A 296 17.40 6.87 -4.49
CA PRO A 296 18.11 5.82 -5.22
C PRO A 296 18.26 4.56 -4.37
N LEU A 297 18.41 3.40 -5.02
CA LEU A 297 18.47 2.08 -4.37
C LEU A 297 19.46 2.03 -3.20
N HIS A 298 20.61 2.64 -3.31
CA HIS A 298 21.63 2.66 -2.25
C HIS A 298 21.23 3.50 -1.02
N GLU A 299 20.25 4.38 -1.14
CA GLU A 299 19.68 5.17 -0.04
C GLU A 299 18.42 4.56 0.58
N THR A 300 18.09 3.29 0.30
CA THR A 300 16.87 2.65 0.81
C THR A 300 16.74 2.75 2.33
N ALA A 301 17.81 2.60 3.10
CA ALA A 301 17.77 2.76 4.57
C ALA A 301 17.29 4.15 4.99
N LYS A 302 17.72 5.21 4.28
CA LYS A 302 17.28 6.59 4.48
C LYS A 302 15.81 6.77 4.11
N ALA A 303 15.37 6.18 2.99
CA ALA A 303 13.98 6.19 2.55
C ALA A 303 13.04 5.56 3.58
N ILE A 304 13.41 4.40 4.12
CA ILE A 304 12.62 3.71 5.15
C ILE A 304 12.62 4.49 6.47
N ARG A 305 13.75 5.09 6.87
CA ARG A 305 13.79 5.96 8.06
C ARG A 305 12.86 7.15 7.89
N TYR A 306 12.89 7.81 6.74
CA TYR A 306 11.96 8.90 6.42
C TYR A 306 10.49 8.47 6.51
N LEU A 307 10.16 7.29 5.97
CA LEU A 307 8.80 6.75 6.04
C LEU A 307 8.33 6.53 7.50
N ILE A 308 9.23 6.12 8.39
CA ILE A 308 8.90 5.85 9.81
C ILE A 308 8.75 7.13 10.61
N GLU A 309 9.65 8.10 10.43
CA GLU A 309 9.84 9.24 11.33
C GLU A 309 9.11 10.50 10.87
N GLU A 310 9.00 10.75 9.54
CA GLU A 310 8.61 12.06 9.01
C GLU A 310 7.15 12.16 8.53
N HIS A 311 6.34 11.13 8.78
CA HIS A 311 4.94 11.10 8.32
C HIS A 311 4.78 11.44 6.83
N ALA A 312 5.34 10.59 5.98
CA ALA A 312 5.34 10.76 4.53
C ALA A 312 3.96 11.11 3.96
N ARG A 313 3.94 12.00 2.95
CA ARG A 313 2.74 12.43 2.22
C ARG A 313 2.57 11.57 0.97
N GLY A 314 1.73 10.54 1.05
CA GLY A 314 1.60 9.57 -0.04
C GLY A 314 2.70 8.52 -0.01
N LYS A 315 3.37 8.28 -1.15
CA LYS A 315 4.30 7.17 -1.34
C LYS A 315 5.76 7.62 -1.39
N ILE A 316 6.63 6.74 -0.91
CA ILE A 316 8.08 6.86 -1.06
C ILE A 316 8.51 5.86 -2.14
N VAL A 317 9.22 6.34 -3.14
CA VAL A 317 9.68 5.55 -4.29
C VAL A 317 11.18 5.30 -4.19
N ILE A 318 11.61 4.12 -4.57
CA ILE A 318 13.02 3.72 -4.72
C ILE A 318 13.30 3.62 -6.21
N THR A 319 14.18 4.46 -6.73
CA THR A 319 14.64 4.42 -8.13
C THR A 319 15.84 3.50 -8.27
N VAL A 320 15.87 2.75 -9.36
CA VAL A 320 16.94 1.80 -9.65
C VAL A 320 17.65 2.21 -10.93
N GLU A 321 18.86 2.71 -10.79
CA GLU A 321 19.72 3.05 -11.90
C GLU A 321 20.53 1.82 -12.33
N HIS A 322 20.56 1.56 -13.63
CA HIS A 322 21.38 0.51 -14.21
C HIS A 322 22.64 1.12 -14.81
N SER A 323 23.80 0.66 -14.35
CA SER A 323 25.05 1.04 -15.00
C SER A 323 24.98 0.60 -16.47
N SER A 324 25.02 1.54 -17.41
CA SER A 324 25.29 1.24 -18.80
C SER A 324 26.65 0.57 -18.84
N LYS A 325 26.70 -0.73 -19.15
CA LYS A 325 27.97 -1.33 -19.57
C LYS A 325 28.31 -0.69 -20.90
N THR A 326 29.22 0.29 -20.87
CA THR A 326 29.98 0.71 -22.04
C THR A 326 30.82 -0.44 -22.57
#